data_f4317bb9f6dbe1ec8d54793dd7c4581f
#
_entry.id   f4317bb9f6dbe1ec8d54793dd7c4581f
#
_cell.length_a   1.000
_cell.length_b   1.000
_cell.length_c   1.000
_cell.angle_alpha   90.00
_cell.angle_beta   90.00
_cell.angle_gamma   90.00
#
_symmetry.space_group_name_H-M   'P 1'
#
loop_
_entity.id
_entity.type
_entity.pdbx_description
1 polymer ?
#
loop_
_entity_poly.entity_id
_entity_poly.type
_entity_poly.pdbx_seq_one_letter_code
_entity_poly.pdbx_strand_id
1 'polypeptide(L)'
;MLKLVKYLKKYRKNVILGPIFKLTEAVFELIVPLVMAKIIDIGIAHKDSGYIWKMGGVLVLLGVCGLGFALICQYVASVASQGFGTELRRELYHHINTLSHKEVDEFGTPSLITRLTSDINQLQVAVAMLIRLVVRAPFLVIGSTIMAFLIDVKLALIFVLVIPLVALVMWLSLIHISEPT
;
A
#
# COMPACT_ATOMS: atom_id res chain seq x y z
N MET A 1 3.99 18.82 -7.52
CA MET A 1 3.69 17.37 -7.55
C MET A 1 3.42 16.86 -8.96
N LEU A 2 2.50 17.44 -9.74
CA LEU A 2 2.17 16.96 -11.10
C LEU A 2 3.36 16.90 -12.08
N LYS A 3 4.34 17.80 -11.96
CA LYS A 3 5.55 17.80 -12.81
C LYS A 3 6.43 16.55 -12.59
N LEU A 4 6.41 15.96 -11.40
CA LEU A 4 7.19 14.76 -11.06
C LEU A 4 6.61 13.47 -11.68
N VAL A 5 5.32 13.45 -11.98
CA VAL A 5 4.64 12.31 -12.63
C VAL A 5 5.23 12.04 -14.03
N LYS A 6 5.84 13.04 -14.68
CA LYS A 6 6.53 12.88 -15.95
C LYS A 6 7.62 11.79 -15.88
N TYR A 7 8.34 11.69 -14.76
CA TYR A 7 9.41 10.70 -14.56
C TYR A 7 8.90 9.29 -14.33
N LEU A 8 7.62 9.13 -13.93
CA LEU A 8 6.97 7.83 -13.81
C LEU A 8 6.46 7.27 -15.14
N LYS A 9 6.38 8.09 -16.21
CA LYS A 9 5.86 7.64 -17.51
C LYS A 9 6.62 6.44 -18.08
N LYS A 10 7.92 6.37 -17.88
CA LYS A 10 8.76 5.24 -18.32
C LYS A 10 8.40 3.93 -17.61
N TYR A 11 7.91 4.01 -16.36
CA TYR A 11 7.55 2.89 -15.49
C TYR A 11 6.03 2.71 -15.35
N ARG A 12 5.23 3.32 -16.26
CA ARG A 12 3.76 3.31 -16.17
C ARG A 12 3.15 1.91 -16.05
N LYS A 13 3.76 0.91 -16.71
CA LYS A 13 3.31 -0.49 -16.60
C LYS A 13 3.43 -0.97 -15.15
N ASN A 14 4.54 -0.72 -14.51
CA ASN A 14 4.80 -1.13 -13.13
C ASN A 14 3.90 -0.36 -12.14
N VAL A 15 3.67 0.94 -12.38
CA VAL A 15 2.78 1.78 -11.58
C VAL A 15 1.32 1.30 -11.63
N ILE A 16 0.89 0.70 -12.74
CA ILE A 16 -0.47 0.15 -12.91
C ILE A 16 -0.52 -1.31 -12.40
N LEU A 17 0.49 -2.13 -12.71
CA LEU A 17 0.52 -3.54 -12.31
C LEU A 17 0.67 -3.72 -10.79
N GLY A 18 1.43 -2.84 -10.12
CA GLY A 18 1.60 -2.90 -8.66
C GLY A 18 0.25 -2.91 -7.91
N PRO A 19 -0.61 -1.90 -8.08
CA PRO A 19 -1.95 -1.87 -7.49
C PRO A 19 -2.82 -3.08 -7.88
N ILE A 20 -2.76 -3.56 -9.12
CA ILE A 20 -3.54 -4.72 -9.55
C ILE A 20 -3.15 -5.97 -8.76
N PHE A 21 -1.85 -6.26 -8.65
CA PHE A 21 -1.37 -7.39 -7.85
C PHE A 21 -1.70 -7.22 -6.36
N LYS A 22 -1.66 -5.98 -5.86
CA LYS A 22 -2.02 -5.69 -4.47
C LYS A 22 -3.51 -5.87 -4.20
N LEU A 23 -4.37 -5.53 -5.16
CA LEU A 23 -5.80 -5.82 -5.07
C LEU A 23 -6.08 -7.32 -5.11
N THR A 24 -5.40 -8.07 -5.97
CA THR A 24 -5.54 -9.53 -6.03
C THR A 24 -5.15 -10.20 -4.71
N GLU A 25 -4.05 -9.77 -4.11
CA GLU A 25 -3.65 -10.19 -2.75
C GLU A 25 -4.75 -9.89 -1.72
N ALA A 26 -5.30 -8.67 -1.75
CA ALA A 26 -6.36 -8.26 -0.83
C ALA A 26 -7.65 -9.08 -1.01
N VAL A 27 -7.98 -9.51 -2.23
CA VAL A 27 -9.12 -10.44 -2.45
C VAL A 27 -8.87 -11.78 -1.73
N PHE A 28 -7.67 -12.35 -1.82
CA PHE A 28 -7.34 -13.57 -1.08
C PHE A 28 -7.44 -13.36 0.44
N GLU A 29 -6.95 -12.23 0.97
CA GLU A 29 -7.09 -11.88 2.39
C GLU A 29 -8.57 -11.83 2.82
N LEU A 30 -9.46 -11.31 1.98
CA LEU A 30 -10.90 -11.22 2.27
C LEU A 30 -11.62 -12.59 2.20
N ILE A 31 -11.09 -13.55 1.45
CA ILE A 31 -11.68 -14.90 1.35
C ILE A 31 -11.36 -15.74 2.61
N VAL A 32 -10.23 -15.48 3.30
CA VAL A 32 -9.79 -16.24 4.47
C VAL A 32 -10.87 -16.32 5.56
N PRO A 33 -11.53 -15.23 6.01
CA PRO A 33 -12.60 -15.30 7.00
C PRO A 33 -13.79 -16.17 6.58
N LEU A 34 -14.14 -16.19 5.28
CA LEU A 34 -15.23 -17.04 4.77
C LEU A 34 -14.89 -18.52 4.84
N VAL A 35 -13.64 -18.88 4.52
CA VAL A 35 -13.17 -20.26 4.64
C VAL A 35 -13.12 -20.67 6.11
N MET A 36 -12.69 -19.77 7.00
CA MET A 36 -12.69 -20.01 8.45
C MET A 36 -14.11 -20.22 8.99
N ALA A 37 -15.08 -19.41 8.59
CA ALA A 37 -16.49 -19.60 8.97
C ALA A 37 -16.99 -20.99 8.55
N LYS A 38 -16.70 -21.44 7.31
CA LYS A 38 -17.08 -22.78 6.86
C LYS A 38 -16.40 -23.91 7.64
N ILE A 39 -15.16 -23.74 8.07
CA ILE A 39 -14.47 -24.72 8.94
C ILE A 39 -15.20 -24.84 10.27
N ILE A 40 -15.63 -23.72 10.85
CA ILE A 40 -16.32 -23.68 12.14
C ILE A 40 -17.74 -24.27 12.00
N ASP A 41 -18.53 -23.74 11.05
CA ASP A 41 -19.95 -24.05 10.93
C ASP A 41 -20.22 -25.46 10.39
N ILE A 42 -19.34 -25.98 9.54
CA ILE A 42 -19.52 -27.32 8.94
C ILE A 42 -18.53 -28.32 9.55
N GLY A 43 -17.24 -28.00 9.50
CA GLY A 43 -16.19 -28.94 9.90
C GLY A 43 -16.26 -29.27 11.39
N ILE A 44 -16.26 -28.26 12.25
CA ILE A 44 -16.26 -28.46 13.71
C ILE A 44 -17.63 -28.84 14.20
N ALA A 45 -18.71 -28.19 13.72
CA ALA A 45 -20.08 -28.49 14.16
C ALA A 45 -20.49 -29.95 13.87
N HIS A 46 -20.09 -30.51 12.73
CA HIS A 46 -20.38 -31.89 12.33
C HIS A 46 -19.25 -32.88 12.70
N LYS A 47 -18.18 -32.43 13.37
CA LYS A 47 -16.99 -33.24 13.72
C LYS A 47 -16.36 -33.95 12.50
N ASP A 48 -16.44 -33.33 11.31
CA ASP A 48 -15.89 -33.86 10.06
C ASP A 48 -14.42 -33.47 9.92
N SER A 49 -13.53 -34.34 10.39
CA SER A 49 -12.09 -34.13 10.27
C SER A 49 -11.61 -34.05 8.81
N GLY A 50 -12.23 -34.77 7.88
CA GLY A 50 -11.88 -34.75 6.46
C GLY A 50 -12.15 -33.38 5.82
N TYR A 51 -13.30 -32.79 6.15
CA TYR A 51 -13.65 -31.47 5.72
C TYR A 51 -12.69 -30.40 6.28
N ILE A 52 -12.32 -30.50 7.56
CA ILE A 52 -11.37 -29.58 8.21
C ILE A 52 -10.01 -29.63 7.51
N TRP A 53 -9.47 -30.83 7.25
CA TRP A 53 -8.19 -30.96 6.52
C TRP A 53 -8.25 -30.39 5.11
N LYS A 54 -9.33 -30.64 4.38
CA LYS A 54 -9.52 -30.11 3.02
C LYS A 54 -9.57 -28.57 3.01
N MET A 55 -10.34 -27.97 3.92
CA MET A 55 -10.44 -26.50 4.02
C MET A 55 -9.16 -25.88 4.58
N GLY A 56 -8.45 -26.58 5.48
CA GLY A 56 -7.11 -26.21 5.92
C GLY A 56 -6.11 -26.13 4.76
N GLY A 57 -6.16 -27.12 3.85
CA GLY A 57 -5.38 -27.10 2.60
C GLY A 57 -5.71 -25.90 1.72
N VAL A 58 -7.00 -25.51 1.63
CA VAL A 58 -7.41 -24.30 0.90
C VAL A 58 -6.84 -23.03 1.55
N LEU A 59 -6.82 -22.93 2.88
CA LEU A 59 -6.20 -21.79 3.58
C LEU A 59 -4.71 -21.67 3.29
N VAL A 60 -3.99 -22.80 3.33
CA VAL A 60 -2.56 -22.82 2.99
C VAL A 60 -2.34 -22.36 1.54
N LEU A 61 -3.16 -22.85 0.61
CA LEU A 61 -3.07 -22.47 -0.81
C LEU A 61 -3.35 -20.97 -1.00
N LEU A 62 -4.38 -20.41 -0.35
CA LEU A 62 -4.68 -18.99 -0.37
C LEU A 62 -3.50 -18.16 0.19
N GLY A 63 -2.89 -18.63 1.29
CA GLY A 63 -1.72 -17.97 1.87
C GLY A 63 -0.50 -17.96 0.95
N VAL A 64 -0.20 -19.11 0.31
CA VAL A 64 0.91 -19.22 -0.65
C VAL A 64 0.67 -18.36 -1.89
N CYS A 65 -0.54 -18.38 -2.45
CA CYS A 65 -0.90 -17.53 -3.58
C CYS A 65 -0.82 -16.04 -3.20
N GLY A 66 -1.38 -15.65 -2.03
CA GLY A 66 -1.32 -14.29 -1.53
C GLY A 66 0.12 -13.80 -1.36
N LEU A 67 1.00 -14.64 -0.78
CA LEU A 67 2.43 -14.34 -0.66
C LEU A 67 3.08 -14.14 -2.05
N GLY A 68 2.76 -14.97 -3.02
CA GLY A 68 3.25 -14.82 -4.39
C GLY A 68 2.89 -13.46 -4.99
N PHE A 69 1.63 -13.04 -4.89
CA PHE A 69 1.17 -11.73 -5.37
C PHE A 69 1.79 -10.57 -4.58
N ALA A 70 1.97 -10.73 -3.25
CA ALA A 70 2.66 -9.75 -2.42
C ALA A 70 4.10 -9.51 -2.89
N LEU A 71 4.86 -10.58 -3.15
CA LEU A 71 6.24 -10.49 -3.62
C LEU A 71 6.33 -9.84 -5.01
N ILE A 72 5.43 -10.19 -5.93
CA ILE A 72 5.37 -9.57 -7.26
C ILE A 72 5.06 -8.07 -7.14
N CYS A 73 4.06 -7.69 -6.33
CA CYS A 73 3.73 -6.29 -6.08
C CYS A 73 4.93 -5.53 -5.49
N GLN A 74 5.63 -6.12 -4.51
CA GLN A 74 6.81 -5.55 -3.88
C GLN A 74 7.93 -5.29 -4.90
N TYR A 75 8.20 -6.28 -5.76
CA TYR A 75 9.20 -6.17 -6.81
C TYR A 75 8.85 -5.06 -7.81
N VAL A 76 7.63 -5.06 -8.33
CA VAL A 76 7.14 -4.09 -9.32
C VAL A 76 7.14 -2.66 -8.75
N ALA A 77 6.70 -2.48 -7.50
CA ALA A 77 6.73 -1.18 -6.82
C ALA A 77 8.17 -0.71 -6.59
N SER A 78 9.08 -1.62 -6.24
CA SER A 78 10.49 -1.32 -6.03
C SER A 78 11.17 -0.86 -7.32
N VAL A 79 10.96 -1.57 -8.43
CA VAL A 79 11.49 -1.19 -9.76
C VAL A 79 10.98 0.20 -10.17
N ALA A 80 9.69 0.48 -9.98
CA ALA A 80 9.11 1.78 -10.34
C ALA A 80 9.69 2.93 -9.48
N SER A 81 9.78 2.73 -8.17
CA SER A 81 10.28 3.76 -7.25
C SER A 81 11.77 4.03 -7.41
N GLN A 82 12.59 2.99 -7.56
CA GLN A 82 14.03 3.13 -7.80
C GLN A 82 14.31 3.77 -9.15
N GLY A 83 13.59 3.35 -10.19
CA GLY A 83 13.70 3.95 -11.51
C GLY A 83 13.31 5.43 -11.52
N PHE A 84 12.24 5.80 -10.81
CA PHE A 84 11.83 7.19 -10.60
C PHE A 84 12.96 8.00 -9.95
N GLY A 85 13.54 7.52 -8.86
CA GLY A 85 14.61 8.22 -8.16
C GLY A 85 15.88 8.37 -9.00
N THR A 86 16.21 7.37 -9.81
CA THR A 86 17.37 7.42 -10.73
C THR A 86 17.19 8.51 -11.77
N GLU A 87 16.02 8.56 -12.43
CA GLU A 87 15.73 9.62 -13.42
C GLU A 87 15.70 11.00 -12.77
N LEU A 88 15.13 11.13 -11.58
CA LEU A 88 15.07 12.41 -10.87
C LEU A 88 16.46 12.91 -10.45
N ARG A 89 17.33 11.99 -9.93
CA ARG A 89 18.72 12.33 -9.63
C ARG A 89 19.48 12.80 -10.87
N ARG A 90 19.31 12.11 -11.96
CA ARG A 90 19.97 12.43 -13.23
C ARG A 90 19.57 13.82 -13.70
N GLU A 91 18.29 14.13 -13.73
CA GLU A 91 17.78 15.45 -14.14
C GLU A 91 18.25 16.56 -13.19
N LEU A 92 18.17 16.31 -11.87
CA LEU A 92 18.63 17.30 -10.88
C LEU A 92 20.13 17.54 -10.99
N TYR A 93 20.94 16.48 -11.17
CA TYR A 93 22.37 16.59 -11.37
C TYR A 93 22.71 17.38 -12.63
N HIS A 94 22.03 17.08 -13.75
CA HIS A 94 22.20 17.89 -14.97
C HIS A 94 21.84 19.36 -14.75
N HIS A 95 20.74 19.62 -14.06
CA HIS A 95 20.33 21.00 -13.77
C HIS A 95 21.37 21.74 -12.92
N ILE A 96 21.88 21.09 -11.88
CA ILE A 96 22.93 21.69 -11.02
C ILE A 96 24.18 22.05 -11.85
N ASN A 97 24.58 21.20 -12.79
CA ASN A 97 25.74 21.50 -13.67
C ASN A 97 25.49 22.63 -14.66
N THR A 98 24.25 23.09 -14.85
CA THR A 98 23.94 24.28 -15.66
C THR A 98 23.90 25.56 -14.85
N LEU A 99 23.98 25.50 -13.51
CA LEU A 99 23.99 26.66 -12.65
C LEU A 99 25.35 27.37 -12.70
N SER A 100 25.34 28.70 -12.61
CA SER A 100 26.53 29.51 -12.42
C SER A 100 27.13 29.33 -11.02
N HIS A 101 28.39 29.62 -10.84
CA HIS A 101 29.05 29.59 -9.51
C HIS A 101 28.29 30.43 -8.48
N LYS A 102 27.79 31.61 -8.87
CA LYS A 102 27.00 32.45 -7.98
C LYS A 102 25.71 31.78 -7.49
N GLU A 103 24.99 31.09 -8.39
CA GLU A 103 23.76 30.37 -8.03
C GLU A 103 24.05 29.14 -7.12
N VAL A 104 25.16 28.45 -7.41
CA VAL A 104 25.58 27.32 -6.54
C VAL A 104 25.94 27.82 -5.14
N ASP A 105 26.61 28.96 -5.02
CA ASP A 105 26.94 29.57 -3.74
C ASP A 105 25.70 30.08 -3.00
N GLU A 106 24.71 30.62 -3.71
CA GLU A 106 23.44 31.08 -3.16
C GLU A 106 22.61 29.91 -2.58
N PHE A 107 22.50 28.75 -3.28
CA PHE A 107 21.84 27.55 -2.77
C PHE A 107 22.62 26.86 -1.66
N GLY A 108 23.94 26.97 -1.68
CA GLY A 108 24.86 26.27 -0.79
C GLY A 108 25.06 24.80 -1.16
N THR A 109 26.32 24.39 -1.28
CA THR A 109 26.70 23.01 -1.62
C THR A 109 26.06 21.95 -0.71
N PRO A 110 25.99 22.11 0.63
CA PRO A 110 25.33 21.13 1.52
C PRO A 110 23.85 20.94 1.20
N SER A 111 23.13 21.99 0.86
CA SER A 111 21.71 21.95 0.48
C SER A 111 21.52 21.16 -0.83
N LEU A 112 22.35 21.36 -1.82
CA LEU A 112 22.29 20.66 -3.10
C LEU A 112 22.57 19.15 -2.92
N ILE A 113 23.54 18.80 -2.05
CA ILE A 113 23.83 17.40 -1.71
C ILE A 113 22.63 16.74 -1.02
N THR A 114 22.00 17.43 -0.06
CA THR A 114 20.81 16.90 0.65
C THR A 114 19.67 16.63 -0.34
N ARG A 115 19.43 17.53 -1.29
CA ARG A 115 18.40 17.35 -2.33
C ARG A 115 18.69 16.14 -3.24
N LEU A 116 19.96 15.95 -3.65
CA LEU A 116 20.36 14.83 -4.49
C LEU A 116 20.30 13.47 -3.78
N THR A 117 20.39 13.46 -2.47
CA THR A 117 20.45 12.24 -1.65
C THR A 117 19.16 12.01 -0.86
N SER A 118 19.00 12.71 0.25
CA SER A 118 17.93 12.48 1.22
C SER A 118 16.54 12.76 0.65
N ASP A 119 16.35 13.92 -0.01
CA ASP A 119 15.02 14.32 -0.51
C ASP A 119 14.53 13.37 -1.61
N ILE A 120 15.41 12.98 -2.53
CA ILE A 120 15.04 12.01 -3.56
C ILE A 120 14.77 10.64 -2.97
N ASN A 121 15.52 10.20 -1.95
CA ASN A 121 15.22 8.95 -1.25
C ASN A 121 13.85 8.97 -0.59
N GLN A 122 13.48 10.07 0.06
CA GLN A 122 12.14 10.23 0.63
C GLN A 122 11.04 10.18 -0.45
N LEU A 123 11.25 10.82 -1.60
CA LEU A 123 10.34 10.74 -2.73
C LEU A 123 10.23 9.33 -3.30
N GLN A 124 11.33 8.56 -3.36
CA GLN A 124 11.29 7.15 -3.76
C GLN A 124 10.43 6.31 -2.81
N VAL A 125 10.62 6.49 -1.49
CA VAL A 125 9.80 5.80 -0.48
C VAL A 125 8.33 6.19 -0.61
N ALA A 126 8.03 7.47 -0.80
CA ALA A 126 6.66 7.96 -1.00
C ALA A 126 6.01 7.33 -2.24
N VAL A 127 6.71 7.26 -3.38
CA VAL A 127 6.21 6.59 -4.60
C VAL A 127 5.95 5.10 -4.36
N ALA A 128 6.87 4.40 -3.69
CA ALA A 128 6.68 2.99 -3.34
C ALA A 128 5.45 2.77 -2.44
N MET A 129 5.24 3.64 -1.45
CA MET A 129 4.07 3.60 -0.57
C MET A 129 2.78 3.90 -1.32
N LEU A 130 2.76 4.91 -2.20
CA LEU A 130 1.60 5.22 -3.03
C LEU A 130 1.14 4.03 -3.86
N ILE A 131 2.08 3.33 -4.53
CA ILE A 131 1.76 2.16 -5.36
C ILE A 131 1.15 1.03 -4.52
N ARG A 132 1.60 0.84 -3.26
CA ARG A 132 1.18 -0.27 -2.40
C ARG A 132 -0.07 0.02 -1.58
N LEU A 133 -0.21 1.24 -1.04
CA LEU A 133 -1.19 1.54 0.02
C LEU A 133 -2.43 2.26 -0.46
N VAL A 134 -2.30 3.18 -1.44
CA VAL A 134 -3.41 4.07 -1.85
C VAL A 134 -4.62 3.30 -2.37
N VAL A 135 -4.39 2.20 -3.08
CA VAL A 135 -5.48 1.38 -3.62
C VAL A 135 -5.93 0.30 -2.63
N ARG A 136 -4.99 -0.26 -1.85
CA ARG A 136 -5.28 -1.32 -0.89
C ARG A 136 -6.19 -0.86 0.25
N ALA A 137 -5.90 0.29 0.87
CA ALA A 137 -6.60 0.73 2.06
C ALA A 137 -8.12 0.91 1.84
N PRO A 138 -8.60 1.69 0.84
CA PRO A 138 -10.04 1.82 0.60
C PRO A 138 -10.69 0.50 0.18
N PHE A 139 -9.97 -0.33 -0.59
CA PHE A 139 -10.48 -1.64 -1.02
C PHE A 139 -10.70 -2.59 0.16
N LEU A 140 -9.75 -2.65 1.10
CA LEU A 140 -9.89 -3.48 2.30
C LEU A 140 -11.03 -2.98 3.21
N VAL A 141 -11.18 -1.67 3.40
CA VAL A 141 -12.26 -1.11 4.22
C VAL A 141 -13.62 -1.47 3.63
N ILE A 142 -13.82 -1.27 2.33
CA ILE A 142 -15.07 -1.60 1.65
C ILE A 142 -15.28 -3.12 1.63
N GLY A 143 -14.27 -3.88 1.25
CA GLY A 143 -14.34 -5.33 1.14
C GLY A 143 -14.59 -6.02 2.50
N SER A 144 -13.90 -5.63 3.56
CA SER A 144 -14.12 -6.18 4.90
C SER A 144 -15.50 -5.84 5.45
N THR A 145 -16.00 -4.63 5.15
CA THR A 145 -17.36 -4.24 5.53
C THR A 145 -18.40 -5.11 4.82
N ILE A 146 -18.27 -5.31 3.49
CA ILE A 146 -19.17 -6.19 2.73
C ILE A 146 -19.10 -7.63 3.28
N MET A 147 -17.90 -8.14 3.54
CA MET A 147 -17.72 -9.49 4.10
C MET A 147 -18.33 -9.64 5.49
N ALA A 148 -18.21 -8.63 6.36
CA ALA A 148 -18.85 -8.63 7.66
C ALA A 148 -20.38 -8.73 7.54
N PHE A 149 -21.01 -8.01 6.59
CA PHE A 149 -22.45 -8.11 6.32
C PHE A 149 -22.87 -9.49 5.79
N LEU A 150 -22.00 -10.17 5.04
CA LEU A 150 -22.28 -11.52 4.55
C LEU A 150 -22.19 -12.58 5.64
N ILE A 151 -21.41 -12.36 6.69
CA ILE A 151 -21.23 -13.30 7.81
C ILE A 151 -22.31 -13.06 8.88
N ASP A 152 -22.42 -11.85 9.40
CA ASP A 152 -23.42 -11.47 10.41
C ASP A 152 -23.78 -9.99 10.32
N VAL A 153 -25.03 -9.70 9.95
CA VAL A 153 -25.53 -8.33 9.78
C VAL A 153 -25.50 -7.54 11.10
N LYS A 154 -25.79 -8.19 12.25
CA LYS A 154 -25.80 -7.48 13.54
C LYS A 154 -24.40 -7.04 13.96
N LEU A 155 -23.41 -7.90 13.78
CA LEU A 155 -22.01 -7.58 14.07
C LEU A 155 -21.47 -6.55 13.04
N ALA A 156 -21.88 -6.64 11.78
CA ALA A 156 -21.48 -5.69 10.75
C ALA A 156 -21.93 -4.24 11.04
N LEU A 157 -23.09 -4.05 11.67
CA LEU A 157 -23.56 -2.72 12.08
C LEU A 157 -22.63 -2.06 13.09
N ILE A 158 -21.95 -2.84 13.93
CA ILE A 158 -20.93 -2.31 14.85
C ILE A 158 -19.77 -1.71 14.07
N PHE A 159 -19.32 -2.35 12.98
CA PHE A 159 -18.26 -1.81 12.12
C PHE A 159 -18.65 -0.50 11.47
N VAL A 160 -19.88 -0.37 10.99
CA VAL A 160 -20.40 0.89 10.39
C VAL A 160 -20.37 2.04 11.39
N LEU A 161 -20.55 1.75 12.68
CA LEU A 161 -20.49 2.76 13.74
C LEU A 161 -19.05 3.04 14.18
N VAL A 162 -18.19 2.04 14.24
CA VAL A 162 -16.79 2.17 14.69
C VAL A 162 -15.90 2.86 13.65
N ILE A 163 -16.12 2.62 12.35
CA ILE A 163 -15.30 3.24 11.29
C ILE A 163 -15.32 4.78 11.36
N PRO A 164 -16.48 5.47 11.38
CA PRO A 164 -16.50 6.93 11.49
C PRO A 164 -15.97 7.43 12.85
N LEU A 165 -16.14 6.66 13.93
CA LEU A 165 -15.58 7.01 15.24
C LEU A 165 -14.06 7.01 15.20
N VAL A 166 -13.44 5.97 14.65
CA VAL A 166 -11.98 5.88 14.48
C VAL A 166 -11.48 7.00 13.56
N ALA A 167 -12.17 7.25 12.45
CA ALA A 167 -11.83 8.34 11.53
C ALA A 167 -11.87 9.71 12.24
N LEU A 168 -12.87 9.94 13.08
CA LEU A 168 -13.00 11.16 13.86
C LEU A 168 -11.85 11.31 14.87
N VAL A 169 -11.53 10.25 15.61
CA VAL A 169 -10.42 10.24 16.59
C VAL A 169 -9.09 10.51 15.89
N MET A 170 -8.84 9.86 14.75
CA MET A 170 -7.63 10.10 13.95
C MET A 170 -7.54 11.53 13.44
N TRP A 171 -8.67 12.10 12.99
CA TRP A 171 -8.74 13.49 12.53
C TRP A 171 -8.46 14.48 13.66
N LEU A 172 -9.05 14.29 14.84
CA LEU A 172 -8.79 15.09 16.03
C LEU A 172 -7.34 14.97 16.51
N SER A 173 -6.77 13.76 16.46
CA SER A 173 -5.36 13.52 16.82
C SER A 173 -4.40 14.26 15.88
N LEU A 174 -4.67 14.26 14.56
CA LEU A 174 -3.87 14.98 13.57
C LEU A 174 -3.91 16.51 13.81
N ILE A 175 -5.06 17.08 14.18
CA ILE A 175 -5.19 18.49 14.51
C ILE A 175 -4.36 18.83 15.76
N HIS A 176 -4.37 17.98 16.78
CA HIS A 176 -3.61 18.20 18.03
C HIS A 176 -2.09 18.08 17.86
N ILE A 177 -1.62 17.23 16.95
CA ILE A 177 -0.19 17.06 16.65
C ILE A 177 0.34 18.21 15.77
N SER A 178 -0.53 18.89 15.01
CA SER A 178 -0.14 19.99 14.12
C SER A 178 -0.14 21.36 14.79
N GLU A 179 -0.55 21.49 16.06
CA GLU A 179 -0.35 22.73 16.82
C GLU A 179 1.09 22.79 17.35
N PRO A 180 1.95 23.68 16.81
CA PRO A 180 3.26 23.90 17.39
C PRO A 180 3.08 24.61 18.73
N THR A 181 3.44 23.96 19.80
CA THR A 181 3.71 24.62 21.09
C THR A 181 4.90 25.55 21.00
#